data_64e36125dbe2dc343f45520ebdb5cf92
#
_entry.id   64e36125dbe2dc343f45520ebdb5cf92
#
_cell.length_a   1.000
_cell.length_b   1.000
_cell.length_c   1.000
_cell.angle_alpha   90.00
_cell.angle_beta   90.00
_cell.angle_gamma   90.00
#
_symmetry.space_group_name_H-M   'P 1'
#
loop_
_entity.id
_entity.type
_entity.pdbx_description
1 polymer ?
#
loop_
_entity_poly.entity_id
_entity_poly.type
_entity_poly.pdbx_seq_one_letter_code
_entity_poly.pdbx_strand_id
1 'polypeptide(L)'
;MNRNAEVVTSAITSLDIHDIARASRTYGVRGVFIVHPIPEQRKFAASIIDHWRFDFGRAHDSRRREALEQVQIVESLDDAIAEATRIAGSRPLLVHTSARTATGASYAELRARMEAPGAPPTMILLGTGFGMAAEIAERADILLAPVLGPGDYNHLSVRSAAGIILDRLRGK
;
A
#
# COMPACT_ATOMS: atom_id res chain seq x y z
N MET A 1 -9.36 -12.01 -0.21
CA MET A 1 -10.22 -13.23 -0.05
C MET A 1 -11.68 -12.81 0.08
N ASN A 2 -12.64 -13.74 -0.14
CA ASN A 2 -14.05 -13.51 0.17
C ASN A 2 -14.43 -14.14 1.52
N ARG A 3 -15.73 -14.16 1.87
CA ARG A 3 -16.24 -14.78 3.14
C ARG A 3 -15.97 -16.27 3.24
N ASN A 4 -15.85 -16.95 2.12
CA ASN A 4 -15.62 -18.39 2.04
C ASN A 4 -14.12 -18.76 2.00
N ALA A 5 -13.24 -17.82 2.27
CA ALA A 5 -11.78 -17.96 2.16
C ALA A 5 -11.26 -18.26 0.74
N GLU A 6 -12.09 -18.03 -0.30
CA GLU A 6 -11.64 -18.12 -1.68
C GLU A 6 -10.82 -16.90 -2.08
N VAL A 7 -9.79 -17.12 -2.91
CA VAL A 7 -8.99 -16.03 -3.48
C VAL A 7 -9.83 -15.30 -4.53
N VAL A 8 -10.12 -14.05 -4.27
CA VAL A 8 -10.85 -13.16 -5.19
C VAL A 8 -10.11 -11.86 -5.38
N THR A 9 -10.33 -11.21 -6.50
CA THR A 9 -9.83 -9.86 -6.75
C THR A 9 -10.89 -8.83 -6.37
N SER A 10 -10.48 -7.75 -5.71
CA SER A 10 -11.34 -6.60 -5.42
C SER A 10 -11.19 -5.56 -6.51
N ALA A 11 -12.28 -4.88 -6.88
CA ALA A 11 -12.20 -3.77 -7.81
C ALA A 11 -11.35 -2.63 -7.25
N ILE A 12 -10.54 -2.01 -8.11
CA ILE A 12 -9.84 -0.78 -7.81
C ILE A 12 -10.84 0.38 -7.79
N THR A 13 -10.75 1.26 -6.81
CA THR A 13 -11.56 2.48 -6.76
C THR A 13 -10.70 3.73 -6.96
N SER A 14 -11.28 4.76 -7.57
CA SER A 14 -10.58 6.04 -7.74
C SER A 14 -10.23 6.68 -6.39
N LEU A 15 -11.07 6.49 -5.38
CA LEU A 15 -10.84 7.00 -4.03
C LEU A 15 -9.58 6.39 -3.39
N ASP A 16 -9.40 5.06 -3.54
CA ASP A 16 -8.22 4.39 -2.97
C ASP A 16 -6.94 4.88 -3.64
N ILE A 17 -6.94 5.04 -4.99
CA ILE A 17 -5.80 5.57 -5.74
C ILE A 17 -5.41 6.95 -5.22
N HIS A 18 -6.38 7.87 -5.15
CA HIS A 18 -6.12 9.25 -4.76
C HIS A 18 -5.68 9.38 -3.29
N ASP A 19 -6.39 8.72 -2.38
CA ASP A 19 -6.17 8.90 -0.95
C ASP A 19 -4.86 8.23 -0.52
N ILE A 20 -4.56 7.02 -1.02
CA ILE A 20 -3.30 6.34 -0.72
C ILE A 20 -2.11 7.09 -1.33
N ALA A 21 -2.21 7.56 -2.58
CA ALA A 21 -1.14 8.34 -3.20
C ALA A 21 -0.83 9.61 -2.42
N ARG A 22 -1.86 10.36 -2.00
CA ARG A 22 -1.71 11.61 -1.23
C ARG A 22 -1.15 11.36 0.17
N ALA A 23 -1.65 10.35 0.89
CA ALA A 23 -1.10 9.94 2.18
C ALA A 23 0.38 9.55 2.02
N SER A 24 0.70 8.71 1.04
CA SER A 24 2.07 8.28 0.76
C SER A 24 3.00 9.47 0.47
N ARG A 25 2.55 10.43 -0.32
CA ARG A 25 3.34 11.65 -0.60
C ARG A 25 3.54 12.50 0.66
N THR A 26 2.50 12.64 1.48
CA THR A 26 2.56 13.39 2.75
C THR A 26 3.60 12.83 3.71
N TYR A 27 3.67 11.50 3.82
CA TYR A 27 4.60 10.81 4.73
C TYR A 27 5.95 10.44 4.10
N GLY A 28 6.26 10.96 2.91
CA GLY A 28 7.56 10.79 2.26
C GLY A 28 7.84 9.36 1.79
N VAL A 29 6.79 8.62 1.43
CA VAL A 29 6.92 7.29 0.81
C VAL A 29 7.47 7.47 -0.61
N ARG A 30 8.40 6.61 -1.03
CA ARG A 30 9.11 6.73 -2.32
C ARG A 30 8.30 6.27 -3.52
N GLY A 31 7.28 5.42 -3.32
CA GLY A 31 6.44 4.90 -4.40
C GLY A 31 5.25 4.12 -3.86
N VAL A 32 4.24 4.00 -4.69
CA VAL A 32 3.02 3.21 -4.44
C VAL A 32 2.82 2.26 -5.60
N PHE A 33 2.65 0.98 -5.31
CA PHE A 33 2.32 -0.03 -6.30
C PHE A 33 0.86 -0.44 -6.16
N ILE A 34 0.11 -0.33 -7.24
CA ILE A 34 -1.23 -0.91 -7.38
C ILE A 34 -1.05 -2.23 -8.09
N VAL A 35 -1.25 -3.31 -7.36
CA VAL A 35 -1.09 -4.67 -7.86
C VAL A 35 -2.45 -5.24 -8.22
N HIS A 36 -2.66 -5.61 -9.50
CA HIS A 36 -3.93 -6.20 -9.91
C HIS A 36 -3.75 -7.14 -11.11
N PRO A 37 -4.20 -8.42 -11.04
CA PRO A 37 -3.99 -9.40 -12.11
C PRO A 37 -4.87 -9.14 -13.34
N ILE A 38 -6.04 -8.49 -13.18
CA ILE A 38 -7.01 -8.26 -14.27
C ILE A 38 -6.61 -7.04 -15.09
N PRO A 39 -6.37 -7.17 -16.41
CA PRO A 39 -5.93 -6.06 -17.28
C PRO A 39 -6.89 -4.87 -17.30
N GLU A 40 -8.20 -5.11 -17.25
CA GLU A 40 -9.24 -4.06 -17.28
C GLU A 40 -9.15 -3.16 -16.04
N GLN A 41 -8.86 -3.74 -14.88
CA GLN A 41 -8.65 -2.98 -13.65
C GLN A 41 -7.36 -2.14 -13.72
N ARG A 42 -6.29 -2.69 -14.31
CA ARG A 42 -5.06 -1.94 -14.55
C ARG A 42 -5.29 -0.78 -15.53
N LYS A 43 -6.05 -1.00 -16.61
CA LYS A 43 -6.44 0.07 -17.56
C LYS A 43 -7.27 1.16 -16.89
N PHE A 44 -8.22 0.77 -16.03
CA PHE A 44 -9.02 1.72 -15.26
C PHE A 44 -8.13 2.58 -14.34
N ALA A 45 -7.23 1.96 -13.58
CA ALA A 45 -6.30 2.69 -12.73
C ALA A 45 -5.38 3.63 -13.55
N ALA A 46 -4.88 3.15 -14.70
CA ALA A 46 -4.05 3.96 -15.60
C ALA A 46 -4.80 5.19 -16.11
N SER A 47 -6.06 5.04 -16.54
CA SER A 47 -6.87 6.17 -17.04
C SER A 47 -7.04 7.28 -16.00
N ILE A 48 -7.19 6.92 -14.71
CA ILE A 48 -7.28 7.89 -13.62
C ILE A 48 -5.95 8.63 -13.47
N ILE A 49 -4.82 7.90 -13.44
CA ILE A 49 -3.50 8.50 -13.24
C ILE A 49 -3.14 9.40 -14.41
N ASP A 50 -3.39 8.95 -15.65
CA ASP A 50 -3.06 9.67 -16.88
C ASP A 50 -3.87 10.96 -17.01
N HIS A 51 -5.15 10.95 -16.61
CA HIS A 51 -5.97 12.15 -16.55
C HIS A 51 -5.30 13.29 -15.74
N TRP A 52 -4.68 12.95 -14.61
CA TRP A 52 -4.00 13.93 -13.76
C TRP A 52 -2.58 14.26 -14.23
N ARG A 53 -1.93 13.35 -14.95
CA ARG A 53 -0.57 13.57 -15.47
C ARG A 53 -0.56 14.39 -16.75
N PHE A 54 -1.49 14.13 -17.67
CA PHE A 54 -1.41 14.58 -19.04
C PHE A 54 -2.58 15.46 -19.48
N ASP A 55 -3.78 15.28 -18.91
CA ASP A 55 -5.01 15.94 -19.31
C ASP A 55 -5.32 17.22 -18.49
N PHE A 56 -6.62 17.59 -18.50
CA PHE A 56 -7.17 18.76 -17.82
C PHE A 56 -6.81 18.84 -16.33
N GLY A 57 -6.67 17.71 -15.63
CA GLY A 57 -6.26 17.63 -14.24
C GLY A 57 -4.89 18.26 -13.98
N ARG A 58 -3.99 18.22 -14.97
CA ARG A 58 -2.65 18.81 -14.89
C ARG A 58 -2.64 20.30 -14.58
N ALA A 59 -3.61 21.05 -15.12
CA ALA A 59 -3.68 22.50 -14.96
C ALA A 59 -4.34 22.93 -13.64
N HIS A 60 -5.13 22.05 -13.00
CA HIS A 60 -6.00 22.43 -11.89
C HIS A 60 -5.44 22.13 -10.51
N ASP A 61 -4.66 21.04 -10.33
CA ASP A 61 -4.11 20.66 -9.02
C ASP A 61 -2.74 20.01 -9.16
N SER A 62 -1.70 20.81 -9.08
CA SER A 62 -0.30 20.36 -9.17
C SER A 62 0.07 19.38 -8.04
N ARG A 63 -0.51 19.51 -6.84
CA ARG A 63 -0.21 18.64 -5.68
C ARG A 63 -0.80 17.26 -5.85
N ARG A 64 -1.99 17.16 -6.45
CA ARG A 64 -2.60 15.88 -6.76
C ARG A 64 -1.82 15.14 -7.83
N ARG A 65 -1.40 15.84 -8.88
CA ARG A 65 -0.51 15.30 -9.91
C ARG A 65 0.77 14.76 -9.28
N GLU A 66 1.46 15.55 -8.47
CA GLU A 66 2.69 15.17 -7.78
C GLU A 66 2.51 13.89 -6.93
N ALA A 67 1.38 13.74 -6.24
CA ALA A 67 1.09 12.53 -5.49
C ALA A 67 0.88 11.30 -6.40
N LEU A 68 0.22 11.48 -7.55
CA LEU A 68 -0.06 10.39 -8.49
C LEU A 68 1.15 10.00 -9.35
N GLU A 69 2.14 10.88 -9.52
CA GLU A 69 3.38 10.59 -10.25
C GLU A 69 4.19 9.45 -9.62
N GLN A 70 4.06 9.23 -8.32
CA GLN A 70 4.73 8.12 -7.61
C GLN A 70 3.98 6.78 -7.68
N VAL A 71 2.79 6.74 -8.30
CA VAL A 71 1.98 5.51 -8.40
C VAL A 71 2.37 4.74 -9.64
N GLN A 72 2.63 3.45 -9.46
CA GLN A 72 2.90 2.48 -10.52
C GLN A 72 1.86 1.36 -10.47
N ILE A 73 1.46 0.88 -11.64
CA ILE A 73 0.47 -0.19 -11.78
C ILE A 73 1.21 -1.41 -12.30
N VAL A 74 1.08 -2.52 -11.59
CA VAL A 74 1.76 -3.77 -11.92
C VAL A 74 0.77 -4.95 -11.87
N GLU A 75 1.13 -6.04 -12.49
CA GLU A 75 0.30 -7.24 -12.57
C GLU A 75 0.37 -8.08 -11.31
N SER A 76 1.56 -8.24 -10.75
CA SER A 76 1.85 -9.15 -9.63
C SER A 76 2.64 -8.48 -8.52
N LEU A 77 2.65 -9.11 -7.34
CA LEU A 77 3.53 -8.70 -6.25
C LEU A 77 5.01 -8.87 -6.62
N ASP A 78 5.34 -9.84 -7.46
CA ASP A 78 6.71 -10.06 -7.91
C ASP A 78 7.21 -8.89 -8.77
N ASP A 79 6.36 -8.35 -9.65
CA ASP A 79 6.69 -7.15 -10.42
C ASP A 79 6.91 -5.94 -9.51
N ALA A 80 6.06 -5.77 -8.48
CA ALA A 80 6.23 -4.70 -7.50
C ALA A 80 7.55 -4.83 -6.74
N ILE A 81 7.91 -6.03 -6.30
CA ILE A 81 9.16 -6.31 -5.60
C ILE A 81 10.37 -6.07 -6.51
N ALA A 82 10.31 -6.55 -7.76
CA ALA A 82 11.38 -6.37 -8.73
C ALA A 82 11.63 -4.87 -9.01
N GLU A 83 10.58 -4.11 -9.24
CA GLU A 83 10.70 -2.68 -9.50
C GLU A 83 11.17 -1.90 -8.25
N ALA A 84 10.66 -2.22 -7.08
CA ALA A 84 11.14 -1.62 -5.82
C ALA A 84 12.62 -1.93 -5.60
N THR A 85 13.06 -3.15 -5.89
CA THR A 85 14.46 -3.56 -5.82
C THR A 85 15.33 -2.76 -6.79
N ARG A 86 14.86 -2.58 -8.03
CA ARG A 86 15.55 -1.78 -9.05
C ARG A 86 15.72 -0.32 -8.60
N ILE A 87 14.66 0.28 -8.02
CA ILE A 87 14.67 1.68 -7.55
C ILE A 87 15.58 1.87 -6.33
N ALA A 88 15.56 0.91 -5.41
CA ALA A 88 16.25 1.06 -4.12
C ALA A 88 17.63 0.42 -4.06
N GLY A 89 17.98 -0.43 -5.04
CA GLY A 89 19.26 -1.16 -5.09
C GLY A 89 19.29 -2.41 -4.19
N SER A 90 18.22 -2.72 -3.47
CA SER A 90 18.11 -3.92 -2.62
C SER A 90 16.67 -4.36 -2.48
N ARG A 91 16.46 -5.67 -2.23
CA ARG A 91 15.13 -6.26 -2.03
C ARG A 91 14.43 -5.59 -0.83
N PRO A 92 13.17 -5.17 -0.97
CA PRO A 92 12.44 -4.59 0.14
C PRO A 92 12.08 -5.65 1.20
N LEU A 93 12.06 -5.22 2.46
CA LEU A 93 11.45 -5.93 3.56
C LEU A 93 9.93 -5.89 3.39
N LEU A 94 9.29 -7.04 3.28
CA LEU A 94 7.84 -7.14 3.07
C LEU A 94 7.12 -7.14 4.42
N VAL A 95 6.25 -6.17 4.62
CA VAL A 95 5.47 -6.02 5.86
C VAL A 95 3.99 -6.27 5.57
N HIS A 96 3.47 -7.39 6.09
CA HIS A 96 2.06 -7.74 6.00
C HIS A 96 1.24 -6.96 7.02
N THR A 97 0.11 -6.41 6.58
CA THR A 97 -0.88 -5.76 7.45
C THR A 97 -2.20 -6.54 7.45
N SER A 98 -2.80 -6.68 8.61
CA SER A 98 -4.10 -7.35 8.74
C SER A 98 -4.86 -6.82 9.95
N ALA A 99 -6.17 -6.62 9.80
CA ALA A 99 -7.06 -6.29 10.91
C ALA A 99 -7.38 -7.52 11.79
N ARG A 100 -7.07 -8.73 11.32
CA ARG A 100 -7.44 -9.99 11.98
C ARG A 100 -6.37 -10.59 12.87
N THR A 101 -5.17 -10.04 12.82
CA THR A 101 -4.04 -10.59 13.55
C THR A 101 -4.06 -10.08 14.99
N ALA A 102 -3.97 -10.98 15.95
CA ALA A 102 -3.89 -10.60 17.36
C ALA A 102 -2.48 -10.15 17.79
N THR A 103 -1.45 -10.58 17.04
CA THR A 103 -0.04 -10.35 17.38
C THR A 103 0.73 -9.90 16.14
N GLY A 104 1.80 -9.13 16.35
CA GLY A 104 2.68 -8.66 15.29
C GLY A 104 3.73 -7.71 15.86
N ALA A 105 4.71 -7.32 15.05
CA ALA A 105 5.67 -6.31 15.42
C ALA A 105 4.95 -4.97 15.70
N SER A 106 5.33 -4.31 16.74
CA SER A 106 4.81 -2.99 17.07
C SER A 106 5.25 -1.94 16.03
N TYR A 107 4.52 -0.83 15.96
CA TYR A 107 4.90 0.30 15.12
C TYR A 107 6.26 0.88 15.52
N ALA A 108 6.57 0.91 16.82
CA ALA A 108 7.85 1.39 17.32
C ALA A 108 9.02 0.50 16.88
N GLU A 109 8.87 -0.82 16.96
CA GLU A 109 9.89 -1.77 16.49
C GLU A 109 10.10 -1.67 14.98
N LEU A 110 9.02 -1.56 14.18
CA LEU A 110 9.16 -1.41 12.74
C LEU A 110 9.80 -0.07 12.38
N ARG A 111 9.40 1.03 13.04
CA ARG A 111 10.04 2.34 12.86
C ARG A 111 11.54 2.27 13.15
N ALA A 112 11.93 1.70 14.27
CA ALA A 112 13.35 1.55 14.63
C ALA A 112 14.13 0.73 13.58
N ARG A 113 13.52 -0.33 13.02
CA ARG A 113 14.13 -1.09 11.92
C ARG A 113 14.30 -0.27 10.65
N MET A 114 13.29 0.53 10.29
CA MET A 114 13.32 1.38 9.09
C MET A 114 14.35 2.51 9.19
N GLU A 115 14.62 2.98 10.40
CA GLU A 115 15.56 4.09 10.69
C GLU A 115 17.00 3.60 10.96
N ALA A 116 17.21 2.29 11.09
CA ALA A 116 18.54 1.72 11.34
C ALA A 116 19.50 2.00 10.17
N PRO A 117 20.77 2.29 10.44
CA PRO A 117 21.77 2.47 9.39
C PRO A 117 21.87 1.23 8.50
N GLY A 118 21.78 1.42 7.17
CA GLY A 118 21.83 0.32 6.20
C GLY A 118 20.56 -0.51 6.11
N ALA A 119 19.46 -0.08 6.73
CA ALA A 119 18.18 -0.77 6.65
C ALA A 119 17.72 -0.93 5.18
N PRO A 120 17.21 -2.10 4.79
CA PRO A 120 16.62 -2.28 3.46
C PRO A 120 15.36 -1.43 3.32
N PRO A 121 14.94 -1.10 2.09
CA PRO A 121 13.67 -0.45 1.85
C PRO A 121 12.53 -1.30 2.43
N THR A 122 11.48 -0.67 2.93
CA THR A 122 10.32 -1.37 3.50
C THR A 122 9.11 -1.22 2.59
N MET A 123 8.47 -2.32 2.25
CA MET A 123 7.25 -2.37 1.46
C MET A 123 6.08 -2.81 2.35
N ILE A 124 5.13 -1.91 2.60
CA ILE A 124 3.91 -2.20 3.36
C ILE A 124 2.89 -2.81 2.40
N LEU A 125 2.46 -4.02 2.69
CA LEU A 125 1.43 -4.73 1.93
C LEU A 125 0.06 -4.42 2.54
N LEU A 126 -0.82 -3.83 1.74
CA LEU A 126 -2.19 -3.46 2.12
C LEU A 126 -3.18 -4.31 1.33
N GLY A 127 -4.01 -5.06 2.04
CA GLY A 127 -5.10 -5.85 1.45
C GLY A 127 -6.43 -5.12 1.52
N THR A 128 -7.37 -5.57 0.68
CA THR A 128 -8.76 -5.08 0.66
C THR A 128 -9.72 -6.18 1.08
N GLY A 129 -10.97 -5.82 1.38
CA GLY A 129 -12.02 -6.77 1.74
C GLY A 129 -11.67 -7.64 2.95
N PHE A 130 -11.57 -8.93 2.76
CA PHE A 130 -11.29 -9.89 3.84
C PHE A 130 -9.78 -10.17 4.04
N GLY A 131 -8.92 -9.33 3.51
CA GLY A 131 -7.46 -9.45 3.64
C GLY A 131 -6.79 -10.06 2.41
N MET A 132 -5.48 -10.26 2.51
CA MET A 132 -4.66 -10.84 1.46
C MET A 132 -4.75 -12.36 1.43
N ALA A 133 -4.43 -12.98 0.31
CA ALA A 133 -4.32 -14.42 0.18
C ALA A 133 -3.20 -14.98 1.10
N ALA A 134 -3.34 -16.22 1.54
CA ALA A 134 -2.38 -16.86 2.45
C ALA A 134 -0.95 -16.86 1.88
N GLU A 135 -0.82 -17.14 0.58
CA GLU A 135 0.47 -17.15 -0.12
C GLU A 135 1.19 -15.79 -0.07
N ILE A 136 0.43 -14.70 -0.02
CA ILE A 136 1.02 -13.34 0.11
C ILE A 136 1.45 -13.11 1.56
N ALA A 137 0.65 -13.57 2.53
CA ALA A 137 0.98 -13.43 3.95
C ALA A 137 2.23 -14.24 4.32
N GLU A 138 2.38 -15.46 3.78
CA GLU A 138 3.54 -16.34 3.99
C GLU A 138 4.85 -15.77 3.43
N ARG A 139 4.76 -14.91 2.43
CA ARG A 139 5.94 -14.24 1.82
C ARG A 139 6.41 -13.03 2.61
N ALA A 140 5.64 -12.58 3.59
CA ALA A 140 6.00 -11.41 4.38
C ALA A 140 7.12 -11.72 5.37
N ASP A 141 8.08 -10.81 5.46
CA ASP A 141 9.19 -10.89 6.42
C ASP A 141 8.75 -10.45 7.82
N ILE A 142 7.75 -9.58 7.90
CA ILE A 142 7.19 -9.04 9.15
C ILE A 142 5.67 -9.03 9.06
N LEU A 143 5.02 -9.41 10.15
CA LEU A 143 3.61 -9.14 10.41
C LEU A 143 3.51 -7.93 11.31
N LEU A 144 2.82 -6.88 10.86
CA LEU A 144 2.62 -5.65 11.64
C LEU A 144 1.40 -5.79 12.56
N ALA A 145 1.52 -5.29 13.77
CA ALA A 145 0.39 -5.20 14.69
C ALA A 145 -0.78 -4.42 14.07
N PRO A 146 -2.03 -4.84 14.31
CA PRO A 146 -3.20 -4.19 13.71
C PRO A 146 -3.41 -2.77 14.22
N VAL A 147 -4.12 -1.97 13.43
CA VAL A 147 -4.66 -0.70 13.91
C VAL A 147 -5.91 -1.01 14.73
N LEU A 148 -5.85 -0.79 16.03
CA LEU A 148 -6.96 -1.02 16.94
C LEU A 148 -7.59 0.29 17.41
N GLY A 149 -8.92 0.30 17.52
CA GLY A 149 -9.72 1.28 18.25
C GLY A 149 -10.00 0.82 19.67
N PRO A 150 -10.77 1.59 20.45
CA PRO A 150 -11.11 1.27 21.85
C PRO A 150 -12.16 0.15 21.99
N GLY A 151 -12.85 -0.20 20.92
CA GLY A 151 -13.88 -1.25 20.88
C GLY A 151 -13.50 -2.42 19.99
N ASP A 152 -14.44 -3.32 19.78
CA ASP A 152 -14.29 -4.56 18.99
C ASP A 152 -14.56 -4.37 17.50
N TYR A 153 -15.04 -3.22 17.06
CA TYR A 153 -15.20 -2.89 15.66
C TYR A 153 -13.84 -2.54 15.02
N ASN A 154 -13.33 -3.40 14.14
CA ASN A 154 -12.05 -3.22 13.48
C ASN A 154 -12.14 -3.45 11.96
N HIS A 155 -12.85 -2.56 11.27
CA HIS A 155 -13.08 -2.62 9.82
C HIS A 155 -12.81 -1.27 9.14
N LEU A 156 -11.55 -0.86 9.15
CA LEU A 156 -11.11 0.32 8.40
C LEU A 156 -11.10 0.03 6.89
N SER A 157 -11.43 1.05 6.09
CA SER A 157 -11.14 0.99 4.66
C SER A 157 -9.62 0.92 4.44
N VAL A 158 -9.17 0.34 3.33
CA VAL A 158 -7.73 0.24 3.01
C VAL A 158 -7.04 1.61 3.01
N ARG A 159 -7.68 2.65 2.48
CA ARG A 159 -7.12 4.01 2.46
C ARG A 159 -7.02 4.64 3.84
N SER A 160 -8.00 4.38 4.72
CA SER A 160 -7.94 4.84 6.11
C SER A 160 -6.83 4.13 6.89
N ALA A 161 -6.74 2.81 6.73
CA ALA A 161 -5.66 2.02 7.31
C ALA A 161 -4.28 2.50 6.82
N ALA A 162 -4.13 2.74 5.52
CA ALA A 162 -2.89 3.27 4.94
C ALA A 162 -2.48 4.59 5.60
N GLY A 163 -3.39 5.55 5.72
CA GLY A 163 -3.12 6.84 6.36
C GLY A 163 -2.65 6.69 7.81
N ILE A 164 -3.34 5.89 8.62
CA ILE A 164 -2.99 5.65 10.02
C ILE A 164 -1.65 4.91 10.16
N ILE A 165 -1.43 3.88 9.35
CA ILE A 165 -0.17 3.11 9.37
C ILE A 165 1.00 4.03 9.01
N LEU A 166 0.86 4.82 7.96
CA LEU A 166 1.90 5.76 7.53
C LEU A 166 2.18 6.83 8.58
N ASP A 167 1.12 7.36 9.22
CA ASP A 167 1.27 8.31 10.33
C ASP A 167 2.08 7.70 11.49
N ARG A 168 1.71 6.52 11.93
CA ARG A 168 2.40 5.82 13.03
C ARG A 168 3.86 5.46 12.71
N LEU A 169 4.18 5.21 11.44
CA LEU A 169 5.53 4.84 11.02
C LEU A 169 6.41 6.04 10.65
N ARG A 170 5.83 7.12 10.13
CA ARG A 170 6.56 8.25 9.53
C ARG A 170 6.13 9.61 10.05
N GLY A 171 5.06 9.70 10.83
CA GLY A 171 4.61 10.92 11.48
C GLY A 171 5.64 11.45 12.48
N LYS A 172 5.60 12.77 12.71
CA LYS A 172 6.49 13.48 13.66
C LYS A 172 5.98 13.35 15.08
#